data_93580b0863b9c923dd28093bfd3c2924
#
_entry.id   93580b0863b9c923dd28093bfd3c2924
#
_cell.length_a   1.000
_cell.length_b   1.000
_cell.length_c   1.000
_cell.angle_alpha   90.00
_cell.angle_beta   90.00
_cell.angle_gamma   90.00
#
_symmetry.space_group_name_H-M   'P 1'
#
loop_
_entity.id
_entity.type
_entity.pdbx_description
1 polymer ?
#
loop_
_entity_poly.entity_id
_entity_poly.type
_entity_poly.pdbx_seq_one_letter_code
_entity_poly.pdbx_strand_id
1 'polypeptide(L)' 'MSPKVLEGKIVLRHWDRNSGLTETPQVFSSLDELYAHCLATTDPHLVDRIVIQGEDENGESRVLTFVFQSITVTPER' A
#
# COMPACT_ATOMS: atom_id res chain seq x y z
N MET A 1 -18.21 -18.94 -3.66
CA MET A 1 -16.76 -18.81 -3.88
C MET A 1 -16.18 -17.82 -2.89
N SER A 2 -14.92 -18.02 -2.54
CA SER A 2 -14.26 -17.12 -1.61
C SER A 2 -13.72 -15.89 -2.35
N PRO A 3 -13.73 -14.73 -1.71
CA PRO A 3 -13.04 -13.58 -2.28
C PRO A 3 -11.55 -13.88 -2.47
N LYS A 4 -10.94 -13.23 -3.45
CA LYS A 4 -9.51 -13.42 -3.65
C LYS A 4 -8.85 -12.14 -4.11
N VAL A 5 -7.58 -11.99 -3.70
CA VAL A 5 -6.77 -10.85 -4.06
C VAL A 5 -6.03 -11.15 -5.36
N LEU A 6 -6.05 -10.22 -6.29
CA LEU A 6 -5.31 -10.33 -7.55
C LEU A 6 -4.03 -9.51 -7.53
N GLU A 7 -4.07 -8.32 -6.92
CA GLU A 7 -2.89 -7.46 -6.88
C GLU A 7 -3.00 -6.49 -5.71
N GLY A 8 -1.88 -6.20 -5.09
CA GLY A 8 -1.79 -5.17 -4.07
C GLY A 8 -0.70 -4.18 -4.43
N LYS A 9 -0.93 -2.92 -4.08
CA LYS A 9 0.05 -1.85 -4.28
C LYS A 9 0.09 -0.99 -3.04
N ILE A 10 1.31 -0.59 -2.66
CA ILE A 10 1.49 0.48 -1.69
C ILE A 10 1.94 1.70 -2.49
N VAL A 11 1.23 2.81 -2.33
CA VAL A 11 1.51 4.03 -3.09
C VAL A 11 2.22 4.99 -2.16
N LEU A 12 3.46 5.31 -2.50
CA LEU A 12 4.28 6.23 -1.74
C LEU A 12 4.14 7.62 -2.34
N ARG A 13 4.08 8.61 -1.49
CA ARG A 13 3.95 10.00 -1.90
C ARG A 13 5.21 10.75 -1.48
N HIS A 14 5.76 11.51 -2.40
CA HIS A 14 6.96 12.28 -2.13
C HIS A 14 6.78 13.69 -2.68
N TRP A 15 7.14 14.67 -1.88
CA TRP A 15 7.11 16.07 -2.29
C TRP A 15 8.53 16.52 -2.59
N ASP A 16 8.71 17.04 -3.80
CA ASP A 16 9.99 17.57 -4.25
C ASP A 16 9.79 19.04 -4.60
N ARG A 17 10.71 19.88 -4.15
CA ARG A 17 10.64 21.31 -4.38
C ARG A 17 10.62 21.64 -5.86
N ASN A 18 11.33 20.88 -6.69
CA ASN A 18 11.45 21.13 -8.11
C ASN A 18 10.37 20.46 -8.93
N SER A 19 9.97 19.28 -8.54
CA SER A 19 9.03 18.44 -9.32
C SER A 19 7.61 18.48 -8.79
N GLY A 20 7.41 19.00 -7.58
CA GLY A 20 6.10 18.98 -6.96
C GLY A 20 5.84 17.62 -6.30
N LEU A 21 4.57 17.23 -6.29
CA LEU A 21 4.15 15.99 -5.67
C LEU A 21 4.26 14.84 -6.65
N THR A 22 4.93 13.77 -6.23
CA THR A 22 5.04 12.56 -7.05
C THR A 22 4.50 11.37 -6.26
N GLU A 23 3.98 10.38 -6.98
CA GLU A 23 3.49 9.15 -6.41
C GLU A 23 4.25 7.99 -7.04
N THR A 24 4.69 7.05 -6.20
CA THR A 24 5.42 5.87 -6.66
C THR A 24 4.69 4.63 -6.16
N PRO A 25 4.07 3.86 -7.05
CA PRO A 25 3.44 2.61 -6.64
C PRO A 25 4.47 1.50 -6.54
N GLN A 26 4.33 0.65 -5.53
CA GLN A 26 5.14 -0.55 -5.37
C GLN A 26 4.18 -1.72 -5.21
N VAL A 27 4.29 -2.69 -6.10
CA VAL A 27 3.41 -3.85 -6.09
C VAL A 27 3.88 -4.82 -5.02
N PHE A 28 2.95 -5.42 -4.30
CA PHE A 28 3.25 -6.53 -3.41
C PHE A 28 2.30 -7.68 -3.73
N SER A 29 2.78 -8.90 -3.58
CA SER A 29 2.00 -10.09 -3.87
C SER A 29 1.75 -10.94 -2.64
N SER A 30 2.25 -10.51 -1.49
CA SER A 30 2.04 -11.23 -0.23
C SER A 30 2.06 -10.24 0.91
N LEU A 31 1.52 -10.66 2.03
CA LEU A 31 1.57 -9.85 3.24
C LEU A 31 3.01 -9.62 3.69
N ASP A 32 3.87 -10.62 3.47
CA ASP A 32 5.29 -10.50 3.80
C ASP A 32 5.95 -9.38 3.01
N GLU A 33 5.60 -9.26 1.73
CA GLU A 33 6.15 -8.20 0.90
C GLU A 33 5.65 -6.83 1.35
N LEU A 34 4.35 -6.74 1.68
CA LEU A 34 3.81 -5.49 2.20
C LEU A 34 4.54 -5.09 3.49
N TYR A 35 4.73 -6.04 4.38
CA TYR A 35 5.42 -5.82 5.64
C TYR A 35 6.84 -5.31 5.39
N ALA A 36 7.56 -5.94 4.45
CA ALA A 36 8.92 -5.52 4.12
C ALA A 36 8.95 -4.10 3.56
N HIS A 37 8.00 -3.76 2.69
CA HIS A 37 7.93 -2.40 2.15
C HIS A 37 7.71 -1.37 3.26
N CYS A 38 6.83 -1.69 4.21
CA CYS A 38 6.55 -0.79 5.31
C CYS A 38 7.76 -0.60 6.21
N LEU A 39 8.50 -1.68 6.47
CA LEU A 39 9.71 -1.58 7.30
C LEU A 39 10.79 -0.76 6.62
N ALA A 40 10.87 -0.83 5.30
CA ALA A 40 11.90 -0.11 4.55
C ALA A 40 11.59 1.39 4.42
N THR A 41 10.34 1.78 4.68
CA THR A 41 9.94 3.18 4.60
C THR A 41 10.46 3.92 5.82
N THR A 42 11.41 4.83 5.62
CA THR A 42 12.02 5.56 6.72
C THR A 42 11.21 6.78 7.13
N ASP A 43 10.35 7.26 6.24
CA ASP A 43 9.49 8.40 6.53
C ASP A 43 8.03 7.95 6.38
N PRO A 44 7.32 7.77 7.50
CA PRO A 44 5.94 7.28 7.43
C PRO A 44 4.99 8.22 6.71
N HIS A 45 5.37 9.48 6.55
CA HIS A 45 4.51 10.44 5.85
C HIS A 45 4.54 10.24 4.34
N LEU A 46 5.44 9.39 3.84
CA LEU A 46 5.52 9.12 2.42
C LEU A 46 4.45 8.16 1.94
N VAL A 47 3.85 7.38 2.84
CA VAL A 47 2.84 6.42 2.43
C VAL A 47 1.50 7.14 2.31
N ASP A 48 0.93 7.09 1.10
CA ASP A 48 -0.35 7.72 0.83
C ASP A 48 -1.51 6.73 1.02
N ARG A 49 -1.39 5.58 0.39
CA ARG A 49 -2.49 4.61 0.44
C ARG A 49 -2.01 3.22 0.05
N ILE A 50 -2.82 2.24 0.42
CA ILE A 50 -2.66 0.87 -0.07
C ILE A 50 -3.89 0.55 -0.88
N VAL A 51 -3.69 -0.02 -2.07
CA VAL A 51 -4.76 -0.38 -2.98
C VAL A 51 -4.70 -1.90 -3.19
N ILE A 52 -5.80 -2.58 -2.89
CA ILE A 52 -5.88 -4.02 -3.07
C ILE A 52 -6.99 -4.29 -4.07
N GLN A 53 -6.62 -4.88 -5.19
CA GLN A 53 -7.53 -5.22 -6.26
C GLN A 53 -7.80 -6.70 -6.22
N GLY A 54 -9.07 -7.08 -6.32
CA GLY A 54 -9.43 -8.48 -6.26
C GLY A 54 -10.83 -8.72 -6.74
N GLU A 55 -11.37 -9.85 -6.36
CA GLU A 55 -12.72 -10.25 -6.72
C GLU A 55 -13.49 -10.62 -5.46
N ASP A 56 -14.76 -10.29 -5.44
CA ASP A 56 -15.62 -10.67 -4.33
C ASP A 56 -16.14 -12.12 -4.50
N GLU A 57 -17.01 -12.53 -3.60
CA GLU A 57 -17.54 -13.89 -3.59
C GLU A 57 -18.25 -14.26 -4.89
N ASN A 58 -18.76 -13.26 -5.60
CA ASN A 58 -19.51 -13.47 -6.84
C ASN A 58 -18.62 -13.35 -8.07
N GLY A 59 -17.32 -13.16 -7.89
CA GLY A 59 -16.37 -13.00 -9.00
C GLY A 59 -16.35 -11.61 -9.59
N GLU A 60 -16.99 -10.64 -8.94
CA GLU A 60 -16.98 -9.28 -9.45
C GLU A 60 -15.75 -8.52 -8.95
N SER A 61 -15.19 -7.70 -9.82
CA SER A 61 -14.00 -6.91 -9.49
C SER A 61 -14.30 -5.90 -8.40
N ARG A 62 -13.42 -5.86 -7.41
CA ARG A 62 -13.53 -4.89 -6.31
C ARG A 62 -12.14 -4.33 -6.03
N VAL A 63 -12.12 -3.08 -5.59
CA VAL A 63 -10.88 -2.41 -5.21
C VAL A 63 -11.06 -1.85 -3.81
N LEU A 64 -10.16 -2.24 -2.91
CA LEU A 64 -10.13 -1.68 -1.56
C LEU A 64 -9.00 -0.66 -1.51
N THR A 65 -9.30 0.51 -0.99
CA THR A 65 -8.30 1.55 -0.83
C THR A 65 -8.24 1.94 0.64
N PHE A 66 -7.05 1.79 1.22
CA PHE A 66 -6.79 2.20 2.60
C PHE A 66 -5.96 3.47 2.54
N VAL A 67 -6.51 4.55 3.06
CA VAL A 67 -5.82 5.84 3.06
C VAL A 67 -5.17 6.05 4.41
N PHE A 68 -3.89 6.38 4.41
CA PHE A 68 -3.14 6.58 5.64
C PHE A 68 -2.65 7.99 5.75
N GLN A 69 -2.45 8.42 6.98
CA GLN A 69 -1.68 9.62 7.26
C GLN A 69 -0.27 9.26 7.69
N SER A 70 -0.11 8.11 8.31
CA SER A 70 1.21 7.68 8.73
C SER A 70 1.21 6.19 9.03
N ILE A 71 2.41 5.60 9.00
CA ILE A 71 2.64 4.24 9.46
C ILE A 71 3.63 4.35 10.61
N THR A 72 3.32 3.68 11.70
CA THR A 72 4.20 3.66 12.87
C THR A 72 4.87 2.30 12.96
N VAL A 73 6.18 2.30 13.03
CA VAL A 73 6.96 1.08 13.21
C VAL A 73 7.59 1.15 14.60
N THR A 74 7.23 0.21 15.45
CA THR A 74 7.73 0.19 16.83
C THR A 74 8.30 -1.19 17.13
N PRO A 75 9.26 -1.27 18.06
CA PRO A 75 9.72 -2.58 18.53
C PRO A 75 8.61 -3.26 19.31
N GLU A 76 8.49 -4.55 19.14
CA GLU A 76 7.42 -5.28 19.78
C GLU A 76 7.70 -5.49 21.26
N ARG A 77 8.85 -5.35 21.69
CA ARG A 77 9.10 -5.46 23.05
C ARG A 77 10.38 -5.16 23.49
#